data_38ef55bb9f34424df85b598fe5c663e5
#
_entry.id   38ef55bb9f34424df85b598fe5c663e5
#
_cell.length_a   1.000
_cell.length_b   1.000
_cell.length_c   1.000
_cell.angle_alpha   90.00
_cell.angle_beta   90.00
_cell.angle_gamma   90.00
#
_symmetry.space_group_name_H-M   'P 1'
#
loop_
_entity.id
_entity.type
_entity.pdbx_description
1 polymer ?
#
loop_
_entity_poly.entity_id
_entity_poly.type
_entity_poly.pdbx_seq_one_letter_code
_entity_poly.pdbx_strand_id
1 'polypeptide(L)'
;MQAPSFPDIQQGHTMDAPVNTSEKAKALQAALAQIERQFGKGTIMRLGEGEVIEDIQVVSTGSLGLDVALGVGGLPRGRVVEIYGPESSGKTTLTLQVIAEMQAQGGQCAFVDAEHALDIQYAQKLGVNLQDLLISQPDTGEQALEIVDSLVRSGAVDLIVVDSVAALTPKAEIEGEMGDSLPGLQARLMSQALRKLTGTIKKTNCMVIFINQIRMK
;
A
#
# COMPACT_ATOMS: atom_id res chain seq x y z
N MET A 1 -37.76 68.13 -6.10
CA MET A 1 -37.70 66.70 -6.39
C MET A 1 -36.95 66.05 -5.23
N GLN A 2 -37.70 65.42 -4.36
CA GLN A 2 -37.19 64.75 -3.16
C GLN A 2 -36.96 63.29 -3.48
N ALA A 3 -35.77 62.76 -3.18
CA ALA A 3 -35.42 61.34 -3.34
C ALA A 3 -36.08 60.54 -2.20
N PRO A 4 -36.55 59.28 -2.48
CA PRO A 4 -37.17 58.43 -1.47
C PRO A 4 -36.12 57.83 -0.54
N SER A 5 -36.40 57.90 0.75
CA SER A 5 -35.65 57.21 1.82
C SER A 5 -35.97 55.73 1.83
N PHE A 6 -34.94 54.87 1.81
CA PHE A 6 -35.05 53.43 2.07
C PHE A 6 -35.03 53.11 3.56
N PRO A 7 -35.83 52.18 4.04
CA PRO A 7 -35.81 51.79 5.45
C PRO A 7 -34.60 50.91 5.76
N ASP A 8 -33.94 51.17 6.87
CA ASP A 8 -32.88 50.37 7.49
C ASP A 8 -33.41 48.96 7.81
N ILE A 9 -32.89 47.95 7.15
CA ILE A 9 -33.07 46.55 7.53
C ILE A 9 -31.97 46.22 8.53
N GLN A 10 -32.29 46.30 9.81
CA GLN A 10 -31.47 45.70 10.85
C GLN A 10 -31.61 44.18 10.76
N GLN A 11 -30.66 43.53 10.08
CA GLN A 11 -30.45 42.09 10.19
C GLN A 11 -29.73 41.80 11.51
N GLY A 12 -30.50 41.31 12.47
CA GLY A 12 -29.96 40.71 13.69
C GLY A 12 -29.19 39.45 13.34
N HIS A 13 -27.88 39.57 13.15
CA HIS A 13 -26.97 38.43 13.24
C HIS A 13 -26.81 38.08 14.72
N THR A 14 -27.48 37.02 15.13
CA THR A 14 -27.10 36.34 16.39
C THR A 14 -25.72 35.74 16.14
N MET A 15 -24.68 36.45 16.58
CA MET A 15 -23.36 35.89 16.71
C MET A 15 -23.44 34.77 17.74
N ASP A 16 -23.28 33.52 17.29
CA ASP A 16 -22.99 32.41 18.17
C ASP A 16 -21.81 32.82 19.08
N ALA A 17 -22.03 32.78 20.38
CA ALA A 17 -21.01 33.11 21.37
C ALA A 17 -19.77 32.25 21.15
N PRO A 18 -18.54 32.79 21.24
CA PRO A 18 -17.32 32.01 21.05
C PRO A 18 -17.29 30.91 22.11
N VAL A 19 -17.50 29.65 21.64
CA VAL A 19 -17.40 28.47 22.51
C VAL A 19 -16.02 28.51 23.15
N ASN A 20 -16.02 28.66 24.49
CA ASN A 20 -14.85 28.89 25.30
C ASN A 20 -13.77 27.84 25.00
N THR A 21 -12.65 28.25 24.47
CA THR A 21 -11.53 27.39 24.05
C THR A 21 -11.08 26.43 25.16
N SER A 22 -11.24 26.86 26.43
CA SER A 22 -10.98 26.06 27.62
C SER A 22 -11.97 24.91 27.82
N GLU A 23 -13.25 25.08 27.48
CA GLU A 23 -14.25 24.01 27.60
C GLU A 23 -14.08 22.96 26.51
N LYS A 24 -13.76 23.39 25.30
CA LYS A 24 -13.42 22.47 24.21
C LYS A 24 -12.18 21.63 24.52
N ALA A 25 -11.15 22.23 25.10
CA ALA A 25 -9.94 21.53 25.50
C ALA A 25 -10.22 20.49 26.60
N LYS A 26 -11.03 20.82 27.60
CA LYS A 26 -11.45 19.88 28.67
C LYS A 26 -12.28 18.72 28.09
N ALA A 27 -13.22 19.03 27.22
CA ALA A 27 -14.05 18.00 26.57
C ALA A 27 -13.20 17.04 25.70
N LEU A 28 -12.21 17.58 24.98
CA LEU A 28 -11.26 16.78 24.19
C LEU A 28 -10.42 15.87 25.09
N GLN A 29 -9.88 16.39 26.21
CA GLN A 29 -9.11 15.58 27.16
C GLN A 29 -9.95 14.45 27.76
N ALA A 30 -11.21 14.72 28.11
CA ALA A 30 -12.12 13.71 28.62
C ALA A 30 -12.39 12.60 27.58
N ALA A 31 -12.62 12.98 26.32
CA ALA A 31 -12.78 12.05 25.22
C ALA A 31 -11.54 11.18 24.97
N LEU A 32 -10.36 11.78 24.98
CA LEU A 32 -9.08 11.06 24.84
C LEU A 32 -8.89 10.04 25.97
N ALA A 33 -9.13 10.46 27.21
CA ALA A 33 -9.03 9.56 28.37
C ALA A 33 -10.04 8.41 28.33
N GLN A 34 -11.25 8.65 27.78
CA GLN A 34 -12.26 7.60 27.59
C GLN A 34 -11.82 6.60 26.52
N ILE A 35 -11.29 7.07 25.39
CA ILE A 35 -10.78 6.23 24.31
C ILE A 35 -9.64 5.34 24.82
N GLU A 36 -8.69 5.91 25.54
CA GLU A 36 -7.57 5.14 26.12
C GLU A 36 -8.01 4.08 27.12
N ARG A 37 -9.06 4.35 27.91
CA ARG A 37 -9.64 3.35 28.85
C ARG A 37 -10.34 2.22 28.10
N GLN A 38 -11.01 2.52 27.00
CA GLN A 38 -11.82 1.56 26.26
C GLN A 38 -10.97 0.72 25.30
N PHE A 39 -9.98 1.29 24.65
CA PHE A 39 -9.22 0.68 23.57
C PHE A 39 -7.73 0.46 23.89
N GLY A 40 -7.26 0.95 25.03
CA GLY A 40 -5.86 0.84 25.45
C GLY A 40 -5.04 2.12 25.19
N LYS A 41 -3.91 2.23 25.92
CA LYS A 41 -2.97 3.35 25.74
C LYS A 41 -2.36 3.33 24.35
N GLY A 42 -2.20 4.52 23.74
CA GLY A 42 -1.61 4.66 22.40
C GLY A 42 -2.58 4.45 21.24
N THR A 43 -3.89 4.20 21.51
CA THR A 43 -4.90 4.07 20.46
C THR A 43 -5.15 5.40 19.73
N ILE A 44 -4.95 6.51 20.42
CA ILE A 44 -5.00 7.85 19.86
C ILE A 44 -3.81 8.66 20.36
N MET A 45 -3.16 9.39 19.47
CA MET A 45 -2.01 10.24 19.79
C MET A 45 -2.05 11.51 18.97
N ARG A 46 -1.40 12.55 19.46
CA ARG A 46 -1.18 13.77 18.67
C ARG A 46 0.08 13.62 17.85
N LEU A 47 0.01 13.95 16.58
CA LEU A 47 1.12 13.79 15.64
C LEU A 47 2.38 14.60 16.00
N GLY A 48 2.29 15.58 16.88
CA GLY A 48 3.41 16.41 17.33
C GLY A 48 3.93 16.11 18.75
N GLU A 49 3.26 15.22 19.49
CA GLU A 49 3.63 14.85 20.86
C GLU A 49 4.12 13.41 20.98
N GLY A 50 4.10 12.67 19.87
CA GLY A 50 4.50 11.26 19.81
C GLY A 50 5.97 11.09 19.47
N GLU A 51 6.44 9.92 19.84
CA GLU A 51 7.76 9.36 19.62
C GLU A 51 8.45 9.82 18.32
N VAL A 52 9.77 9.96 18.41
CA VAL A 52 10.68 10.18 17.27
C VAL A 52 10.10 9.49 16.03
N ILE A 53 9.86 10.26 14.98
CA ILE A 53 9.51 9.70 13.66
C ILE A 53 10.58 8.66 13.38
N GLU A 54 10.22 7.37 13.53
CA GLU A 54 11.12 6.27 13.16
C GLU A 54 11.54 6.53 11.72
N ASP A 55 12.85 6.61 11.48
CA ASP A 55 13.38 6.74 10.14
C ASP A 55 12.79 5.62 9.28
N ILE A 56 12.02 6.00 8.28
CA ILE A 56 11.38 5.03 7.37
C ILE A 56 12.50 4.30 6.65
N GLN A 57 12.66 3.02 6.95
CA GLN A 57 13.59 2.17 6.21
C GLN A 57 13.11 2.04 4.77
N VAL A 58 14.03 2.25 3.84
CA VAL A 58 13.74 2.22 2.40
C VAL A 58 14.69 1.29 1.68
N VAL A 59 14.28 0.88 0.49
CA VAL A 59 15.11 0.17 -0.48
C VAL A 59 15.19 1.01 -1.73
N SER A 60 16.39 1.23 -2.26
CA SER A 60 16.59 1.93 -3.52
C SER A 60 15.82 1.25 -4.65
N THR A 61 15.32 2.03 -5.56
CA THR A 61 14.71 1.52 -6.80
C THR A 61 15.75 1.16 -7.87
N GLY A 62 17.04 1.41 -7.59
CA GLY A 62 18.11 1.34 -8.60
C GLY A 62 18.11 2.55 -9.55
N SER A 63 17.20 3.48 -9.39
CA SER A 63 17.11 4.71 -10.17
C SER A 63 17.21 5.93 -9.27
N LEU A 64 18.36 6.62 -9.32
CA LEU A 64 18.61 7.82 -8.52
C LEU A 64 17.50 8.88 -8.73
N GLY A 65 17.05 9.07 -9.96
CA GLY A 65 16.00 10.05 -10.25
C GLY A 65 14.67 9.71 -9.60
N LEU A 66 14.30 8.42 -9.55
CA LEU A 66 13.08 7.97 -8.90
C LEU A 66 13.22 8.04 -7.37
N ASP A 67 14.34 7.63 -6.82
CA ASP A 67 14.60 7.68 -5.38
C ASP A 67 14.53 9.12 -4.83
N VAL A 68 15.09 10.08 -5.56
CA VAL A 68 14.97 11.52 -5.24
C VAL A 68 13.52 11.99 -5.34
N ALA A 69 12.79 11.59 -6.40
CA ALA A 69 11.40 11.99 -6.60
C ALA A 69 10.45 11.43 -5.52
N LEU A 70 10.75 10.24 -4.98
CA LEU A 70 10.00 9.65 -3.86
C LEU A 70 10.19 10.42 -2.54
N GLY A 71 11.22 11.26 -2.42
CA GLY A 71 11.45 12.14 -1.27
C GLY A 71 12.07 11.45 -0.05
N VAL A 72 11.99 10.12 0.04
CA VAL A 72 12.55 9.32 1.15
C VAL A 72 13.74 8.45 0.72
N GLY A 73 14.16 8.57 -0.54
CA GLY A 73 15.34 7.87 -1.06
C GLY A 73 15.12 6.43 -1.49
N GLY A 74 13.88 6.01 -1.71
CA GLY A 74 13.54 4.67 -2.18
C GLY A 74 12.13 4.24 -1.83
N LEU A 75 11.83 2.95 -1.99
CA LEU A 75 10.54 2.37 -1.63
C LEU A 75 10.50 2.01 -0.13
N PRO A 76 9.41 2.35 0.59
CA PRO A 76 9.33 2.15 2.03
C PRO A 76 9.12 0.68 2.40
N ARG A 77 9.91 0.17 3.35
CA ARG A 77 9.73 -1.16 3.94
C ARG A 77 8.47 -1.20 4.81
N GLY A 78 7.93 -2.39 5.03
CA GLY A 78 6.73 -2.57 5.85
C GLY A 78 5.46 -1.96 5.22
N ARG A 79 5.42 -1.86 3.89
CA ARG A 79 4.30 -1.28 3.14
C ARG A 79 3.92 -2.15 1.95
N VAL A 80 2.68 -1.95 1.49
CA VAL A 80 2.24 -2.41 0.18
C VAL A 80 2.52 -1.29 -0.82
N VAL A 81 3.18 -1.63 -1.91
CA VAL A 81 3.49 -0.73 -3.02
C VAL A 81 2.77 -1.24 -4.26
N GLU A 82 2.10 -0.39 -4.99
CA GLU A 82 1.54 -0.72 -6.29
C GLU A 82 2.33 0.02 -7.38
N ILE A 83 2.81 -0.74 -8.37
CA ILE A 83 3.45 -0.21 -9.57
C ILE A 83 2.54 -0.52 -10.74
N TYR A 84 1.98 0.51 -11.36
CA TYR A 84 1.03 0.36 -12.45
C TYR A 84 1.44 1.14 -13.69
N GLY A 85 1.00 0.67 -14.85
CA GLY A 85 1.29 1.31 -16.14
C GLY A 85 0.92 0.41 -17.31
N PRO A 86 1.08 0.92 -18.55
CA PRO A 86 0.84 0.12 -19.76
C PRO A 86 1.82 -1.05 -19.86
N GLU A 87 1.53 -1.98 -20.76
CA GLU A 87 2.44 -3.07 -21.09
C GLU A 87 3.79 -2.51 -21.59
N SER A 88 4.86 -3.27 -21.36
CA SER A 88 6.23 -2.93 -21.79
C SER A 88 6.75 -1.59 -21.26
N SER A 89 6.17 -1.05 -20.19
CA SER A 89 6.61 0.22 -19.57
C SER A 89 7.75 0.08 -18.55
N GLY A 90 8.31 -1.12 -18.42
CA GLY A 90 9.46 -1.37 -17.52
C GLY A 90 9.08 -1.68 -16.06
N LYS A 91 7.81 -2.02 -15.77
CA LYS A 91 7.37 -2.35 -14.40
C LYS A 91 8.16 -3.52 -13.81
N THR A 92 8.23 -4.65 -14.53
CA THR A 92 9.00 -5.82 -14.11
C THR A 92 10.50 -5.51 -13.99
N THR A 93 11.05 -4.72 -14.92
CA THR A 93 12.45 -4.26 -14.84
C THR A 93 12.72 -3.51 -13.55
N LEU A 94 11.85 -2.56 -13.20
CA LEU A 94 11.97 -1.79 -11.96
C LEU A 94 11.93 -2.69 -10.73
N THR A 95 10.99 -3.63 -10.66
CA THR A 95 10.88 -4.53 -9.50
C THR A 95 12.06 -5.49 -9.39
N LEU A 96 12.62 -5.95 -10.50
CA LEU A 96 13.85 -6.77 -10.50
C LEU A 96 15.06 -5.97 -9.99
N GLN A 97 15.17 -4.69 -10.31
CA GLN A 97 16.20 -3.81 -9.73
C GLN A 97 16.00 -3.64 -8.22
N VAL A 98 14.77 -3.45 -7.76
CA VAL A 98 14.47 -3.38 -6.31
C VAL A 98 14.84 -4.68 -5.61
N ILE A 99 14.61 -5.84 -6.24
CA ILE A 99 15.05 -7.14 -5.71
C ILE A 99 16.58 -7.18 -5.59
N ALA A 100 17.31 -6.77 -6.62
CA ALA A 100 18.78 -6.74 -6.59
C ALA A 100 19.29 -5.84 -5.47
N GLU A 101 18.72 -4.64 -5.31
CA GLU A 101 19.07 -3.71 -4.24
C GLU A 101 18.75 -4.27 -2.84
N MET A 102 17.61 -4.96 -2.68
CA MET A 102 17.26 -5.62 -1.43
C MET A 102 18.24 -6.76 -1.10
N GLN A 103 18.55 -7.60 -2.08
CA GLN A 103 19.53 -8.69 -1.90
C GLN A 103 20.93 -8.16 -1.60
N ALA A 104 21.34 -7.04 -2.21
CA ALA A 104 22.63 -6.38 -1.90
C ALA A 104 22.72 -5.91 -0.43
N GLN A 105 21.58 -5.64 0.21
CA GLN A 105 21.48 -5.33 1.64
C GLN A 105 21.34 -6.59 2.53
N GLY A 106 21.42 -7.80 1.94
CA GLY A 106 21.26 -9.07 2.64
C GLY A 106 19.82 -9.48 2.87
N GLY A 107 18.85 -8.81 2.24
CA GLY A 107 17.42 -9.12 2.38
C GLY A 107 16.99 -10.34 1.56
N GLN A 108 16.03 -11.11 2.10
CA GLN A 108 15.43 -12.26 1.42
C GLN A 108 14.27 -11.80 0.54
N CYS A 109 14.26 -12.29 -0.71
CA CYS A 109 13.28 -11.87 -1.71
C CYS A 109 12.50 -13.03 -2.28
N ALA A 110 11.23 -12.79 -2.61
CA ALA A 110 10.37 -13.72 -3.33
C ALA A 110 9.71 -13.05 -4.53
N PHE A 111 9.54 -13.80 -5.61
CA PHE A 111 8.84 -13.38 -6.82
C PHE A 111 7.70 -14.35 -7.10
N VAL A 112 6.48 -13.84 -7.09
CA VAL A 112 5.27 -14.58 -7.44
C VAL A 112 4.91 -14.23 -8.88
N ASP A 113 5.27 -15.13 -9.79
CA ASP A 113 5.12 -14.99 -11.24
C ASP A 113 3.78 -15.55 -11.70
N ALA A 114 2.73 -14.76 -11.59
CA ALA A 114 1.39 -15.16 -12.02
C ALA A 114 1.21 -15.09 -13.55
N GLU A 115 2.10 -14.42 -14.28
CA GLU A 115 2.10 -14.36 -15.74
C GLU A 115 2.93 -15.51 -16.37
N HIS A 116 3.72 -16.23 -15.58
CA HIS A 116 4.66 -17.25 -16.03
C HIS A 116 5.65 -16.73 -17.10
N ALA A 117 6.07 -15.49 -16.97
CA ALA A 117 6.82 -14.76 -17.99
C ALA A 117 8.16 -14.21 -17.51
N LEU A 118 8.63 -14.60 -16.32
CA LEU A 118 9.90 -14.12 -15.79
C LEU A 118 11.08 -14.57 -16.62
N ASP A 119 11.81 -13.62 -17.22
CA ASP A 119 13.07 -13.87 -17.90
C ASP A 119 14.21 -13.94 -16.86
N ILE A 120 14.66 -15.15 -16.56
CA ILE A 120 15.72 -15.46 -15.61
C ILE A 120 17.06 -14.83 -16.03
N GLN A 121 17.38 -14.86 -17.32
CA GLN A 121 18.64 -14.29 -17.83
C GLN A 121 18.64 -12.76 -17.71
N TYR A 122 17.49 -12.16 -17.96
CA TYR A 122 17.32 -10.72 -17.79
C TYR A 122 17.41 -10.30 -16.32
N ALA A 123 16.77 -11.03 -15.41
CA ALA A 123 16.87 -10.80 -13.98
C ALA A 123 18.34 -10.85 -13.50
N GLN A 124 19.09 -11.85 -13.95
CA GLN A 124 20.53 -11.98 -13.62
C GLN A 124 21.35 -10.80 -14.14
N LYS A 125 21.05 -10.30 -15.35
CA LYS A 125 21.74 -9.13 -15.92
C LYS A 125 21.46 -7.84 -15.15
N LEU A 126 20.30 -7.76 -14.49
CA LEU A 126 19.95 -6.65 -13.60
C LEU A 126 20.57 -6.75 -12.20
N GLY A 127 21.33 -7.82 -11.93
CA GLY A 127 22.02 -8.00 -10.65
C GLY A 127 21.27 -8.87 -9.64
N VAL A 128 20.17 -9.49 -10.02
CA VAL A 128 19.44 -10.41 -9.13
C VAL A 128 20.27 -11.68 -8.91
N ASN A 129 20.49 -12.04 -7.65
CA ASN A 129 21.05 -13.34 -7.28
C ASN A 129 19.92 -14.40 -7.36
N LEU A 130 20.00 -15.22 -8.39
CA LEU A 130 18.97 -16.23 -8.66
C LEU A 130 18.97 -17.38 -7.63
N GLN A 131 20.09 -17.65 -6.97
CA GLN A 131 20.19 -18.74 -5.99
C GLN A 131 19.45 -18.41 -4.70
N ASP A 132 19.33 -17.12 -4.37
CA ASP A 132 18.69 -16.62 -3.17
C ASP A 132 17.28 -16.07 -3.45
N LEU A 133 16.81 -16.11 -4.70
CA LEU A 133 15.46 -15.67 -5.06
C LEU A 133 14.46 -16.83 -4.99
N LEU A 134 13.46 -16.70 -4.12
CA LEU A 134 12.32 -17.60 -4.10
C LEU A 134 11.38 -17.29 -5.25
N ILE A 135 11.03 -18.29 -6.06
CA ILE A 135 10.08 -18.13 -7.19
C ILE A 135 8.88 -19.04 -6.95
N SER A 136 7.68 -18.50 -7.17
CA SER A 136 6.43 -19.24 -7.17
C SER A 136 5.61 -18.89 -8.40
N GLN A 137 5.01 -19.91 -9.02
CA GLN A 137 4.15 -19.77 -10.21
C GLN A 137 2.78 -20.38 -9.88
N PRO A 138 1.90 -19.63 -9.24
CA PRO A 138 0.58 -20.11 -8.82
C PRO A 138 -0.39 -20.20 -9.99
N ASP A 139 -1.30 -21.17 -9.94
CA ASP A 139 -2.34 -21.38 -10.96
C ASP A 139 -3.56 -20.49 -10.74
N THR A 140 -3.81 -20.01 -9.50
CA THR A 140 -4.98 -19.21 -9.14
C THR A 140 -4.60 -17.98 -8.31
N GLY A 141 -5.43 -16.95 -8.35
CA GLY A 141 -5.25 -15.74 -7.54
C GLY A 141 -5.28 -16.04 -6.04
N GLU A 142 -6.16 -16.94 -5.60
CA GLU A 142 -6.23 -17.37 -4.19
C GLU A 142 -4.91 -18.02 -3.75
N GLN A 143 -4.37 -18.95 -4.54
CA GLN A 143 -3.10 -19.60 -4.26
C GLN A 143 -1.95 -18.59 -4.18
N ALA A 144 -1.88 -17.66 -5.13
CA ALA A 144 -0.88 -16.59 -5.11
C ALA A 144 -0.92 -15.79 -3.81
N LEU A 145 -2.11 -15.35 -3.41
CA LEU A 145 -2.28 -14.50 -2.23
C LEU A 145 -2.09 -15.27 -0.92
N GLU A 146 -2.39 -16.56 -0.87
CA GLU A 146 -2.08 -17.43 0.27
C GLU A 146 -0.57 -17.67 0.43
N ILE A 147 0.16 -17.82 -0.68
CA ILE A 147 1.63 -17.90 -0.67
C ILE A 147 2.21 -16.59 -0.13
N VAL A 148 1.75 -15.44 -0.63
CA VAL A 148 2.16 -14.11 -0.13
C VAL A 148 1.88 -13.98 1.36
N ASP A 149 0.68 -14.32 1.83
CA ASP A 149 0.31 -14.25 3.24
C ASP A 149 1.22 -15.14 4.11
N SER A 150 1.52 -16.35 3.66
CA SER A 150 2.40 -17.28 4.36
C SER A 150 3.83 -16.76 4.47
N LEU A 151 4.38 -16.23 3.37
CA LEU A 151 5.72 -15.62 3.34
C LEU A 151 5.81 -14.38 4.24
N VAL A 152 4.82 -13.49 4.19
CA VAL A 152 4.77 -12.31 5.06
C VAL A 152 4.72 -12.71 6.53
N ARG A 153 3.89 -13.70 6.89
CA ARG A 153 3.75 -14.15 8.28
C ARG A 153 4.99 -14.83 8.82
N SER A 154 5.79 -15.44 7.96
CA SER A 154 7.04 -16.07 8.39
C SER A 154 8.01 -15.07 9.03
N GLY A 155 7.93 -13.78 8.63
CA GLY A 155 8.86 -12.74 9.05
C GLY A 155 10.29 -12.94 8.51
N ALA A 156 10.48 -13.91 7.60
CA ALA A 156 11.79 -14.27 7.05
C ALA A 156 12.03 -13.68 5.65
N VAL A 157 11.02 -13.02 5.06
CA VAL A 157 11.11 -12.43 3.72
C VAL A 157 10.94 -10.92 3.82
N ASP A 158 11.89 -10.18 3.23
CA ASP A 158 11.94 -8.73 3.28
C ASP A 158 11.17 -8.07 2.14
N LEU A 159 11.15 -8.72 0.97
CA LEU A 159 10.50 -8.22 -0.24
C LEU A 159 9.78 -9.36 -0.98
N ILE A 160 8.51 -9.11 -1.33
CA ILE A 160 7.73 -9.98 -2.20
C ILE A 160 7.23 -9.15 -3.38
N VAL A 161 7.47 -9.63 -4.59
CA VAL A 161 6.91 -9.05 -5.83
C VAL A 161 5.85 -9.99 -6.37
N VAL A 162 4.70 -9.45 -6.76
CA VAL A 162 3.62 -10.18 -7.43
C VAL A 162 3.43 -9.60 -8.83
N ASP A 163 3.74 -10.37 -9.84
CA ASP A 163 3.66 -9.97 -11.26
C ASP A 163 2.71 -10.90 -12.03
N SER A 164 1.55 -10.47 -12.40
CA SER A 164 0.89 -9.21 -12.12
C SER A 164 -0.51 -9.45 -11.53
N VAL A 165 -1.09 -8.41 -10.92
CA VAL A 165 -2.48 -8.46 -10.40
C VAL A 165 -3.47 -8.85 -11.51
N ALA A 166 -3.23 -8.42 -12.75
CA ALA A 166 -4.08 -8.73 -13.89
C ALA A 166 -4.17 -10.23 -14.19
N ALA A 167 -3.13 -11.00 -13.84
CA ALA A 167 -3.05 -12.45 -14.04
C ALA A 167 -3.60 -13.26 -12.85
N LEU A 168 -3.95 -12.60 -11.73
CA LEU A 168 -4.54 -13.27 -10.57
C LEU A 168 -6.01 -13.64 -10.86
N THR A 169 -6.19 -14.73 -11.60
CA THR A 169 -7.54 -15.22 -11.94
C THR A 169 -8.13 -15.94 -10.73
N PRO A 170 -9.33 -15.54 -10.26
CA PRO A 170 -10.02 -16.26 -9.21
C PRO A 170 -10.35 -17.69 -9.59
N LYS A 171 -10.22 -18.63 -8.65
CA LYS A 171 -10.50 -20.05 -8.87
C LYS A 171 -11.89 -20.28 -9.48
N ALA A 172 -12.90 -19.57 -8.98
CA ALA A 172 -14.26 -19.67 -9.48
C ALA A 172 -14.40 -19.26 -10.96
N GLU A 173 -13.52 -18.38 -11.45
CA GLU A 173 -13.48 -17.98 -12.86
C GLU A 173 -12.82 -19.06 -13.73
N ILE A 174 -11.83 -19.77 -13.19
CA ILE A 174 -11.15 -20.87 -13.87
C ILE A 174 -12.07 -22.11 -13.97
N GLU A 175 -12.84 -22.39 -12.92
CA GLU A 175 -13.75 -23.55 -12.83
C GLU A 175 -15.11 -23.30 -13.49
N GLY A 176 -15.44 -22.04 -13.84
CA GLY A 176 -16.67 -21.65 -14.52
C GLY A 176 -16.71 -22.05 -16.00
N GLU A 177 -17.89 -21.96 -16.63
CA GLU A 177 -18.03 -22.20 -18.05
C GLU A 177 -17.54 -20.99 -18.88
N MET A 178 -17.08 -21.26 -20.11
CA MET A 178 -16.68 -20.19 -21.03
C MET A 178 -17.87 -19.28 -21.33
N GLY A 179 -17.76 -18.01 -20.93
CA GLY A 179 -18.81 -16.99 -21.10
C GLY A 179 -19.52 -16.60 -19.81
N ASP A 180 -19.27 -17.28 -18.71
CA ASP A 180 -19.72 -16.85 -17.39
C ASP A 180 -19.11 -15.51 -17.03
N SER A 181 -19.95 -14.51 -16.82
CA SER A 181 -19.48 -13.20 -16.35
C SER A 181 -19.62 -13.15 -14.84
N LEU A 182 -18.47 -13.19 -14.16
CA LEU A 182 -18.39 -13.04 -12.69
C LEU A 182 -17.73 -11.69 -12.34
N PRO A 183 -18.43 -10.56 -12.57
CA PRO A 183 -17.81 -9.24 -12.43
C PRO A 183 -17.35 -8.96 -11.01
N GLY A 184 -16.13 -8.43 -10.88
CA GLY A 184 -15.60 -7.94 -9.63
C GLY A 184 -15.04 -9.01 -8.69
N LEU A 185 -14.95 -10.29 -9.06
CA LEU A 185 -14.34 -11.33 -8.22
C LEU A 185 -12.88 -11.02 -7.91
N GLN A 186 -12.09 -10.65 -8.91
CA GLN A 186 -10.69 -10.28 -8.74
C GLN A 186 -10.53 -9.07 -7.78
N ALA A 187 -11.36 -8.03 -7.95
CA ALA A 187 -11.32 -6.86 -7.09
C ALA A 187 -11.70 -7.21 -5.63
N ARG A 188 -12.67 -8.11 -5.46
CA ARG A 188 -13.07 -8.60 -4.12
C ARG A 188 -11.95 -9.41 -3.48
N LEU A 189 -11.32 -10.31 -4.22
CA LEU A 189 -10.18 -11.12 -3.78
C LEU A 189 -9.02 -10.22 -3.34
N MET A 190 -8.62 -9.24 -4.14
CA MET A 190 -7.58 -8.27 -3.82
C MET A 190 -7.93 -7.43 -2.59
N SER A 191 -9.16 -6.94 -2.49
CA SER A 191 -9.60 -6.15 -1.33
C SER A 191 -9.57 -6.95 -0.02
N GLN A 192 -9.90 -8.23 -0.09
CA GLN A 192 -9.83 -9.13 1.07
C GLN A 192 -8.38 -9.40 1.47
N ALA A 193 -7.52 -9.71 0.49
CA ALA A 193 -6.11 -9.97 0.73
C ALA A 193 -5.39 -8.75 1.32
N LEU A 194 -5.57 -7.57 0.75
CA LEU A 194 -4.93 -6.35 1.23
C LEU A 194 -5.32 -6.02 2.67
N ARG A 195 -6.60 -6.18 3.04
CA ARG A 195 -7.03 -5.99 4.45
C ARG A 195 -6.34 -6.94 5.41
N LYS A 196 -6.12 -8.20 4.99
CA LYS A 196 -5.46 -9.22 5.80
C LYS A 196 -3.95 -8.96 5.91
N LEU A 197 -3.32 -8.61 4.80
CA LEU A 197 -1.86 -8.44 4.70
C LEU A 197 -1.35 -7.17 5.39
N THR A 198 -2.06 -6.05 5.30
CA THR A 198 -1.57 -4.73 5.74
C THR A 198 -1.09 -4.73 7.20
N GLY A 199 -1.84 -5.36 8.11
CA GLY A 199 -1.48 -5.43 9.51
C GLY A 199 -0.23 -6.28 9.80
N THR A 200 -0.03 -7.36 9.03
CA THR A 200 1.10 -8.27 9.18
C THR A 200 2.35 -7.69 8.54
N ILE A 201 2.23 -7.11 7.35
CA ILE A 201 3.32 -6.45 6.61
C ILE A 201 4.02 -5.39 7.46
N LYS A 202 3.25 -4.55 8.16
CA LYS A 202 3.81 -3.55 9.08
C LYS A 202 4.60 -4.18 10.22
N LYS A 203 4.12 -5.30 10.79
CA LYS A 203 4.77 -5.97 11.94
C LYS A 203 6.06 -6.69 11.54
N THR A 204 6.09 -7.29 10.36
CA THR A 204 7.24 -8.06 9.86
C THR A 204 8.25 -7.18 9.10
N ASN A 205 7.94 -5.91 8.88
CA ASN A 205 8.73 -4.99 8.06
C ASN A 205 8.98 -5.50 6.61
N CYS A 206 8.14 -6.44 6.14
CA CYS A 206 8.16 -6.95 4.79
C CYS A 206 7.58 -5.90 3.83
N MET A 207 8.14 -5.76 2.65
CA MET A 207 7.55 -4.96 1.56
C MET A 207 6.90 -5.88 0.55
N VAL A 208 5.66 -5.58 0.14
CA VAL A 208 4.98 -6.31 -0.93
C VAL A 208 4.69 -5.37 -2.08
N ILE A 209 5.24 -5.69 -3.26
CA ILE A 209 5.01 -4.92 -4.48
C ILE A 209 4.03 -5.69 -5.37
N PHE A 210 2.92 -5.05 -5.71
CA PHE A 210 2.00 -5.54 -6.74
C PHE A 210 2.24 -4.79 -8.04
N ILE A 211 2.49 -5.53 -9.11
CA ILE A 211 2.51 -4.99 -10.47
C ILE A 211 1.09 -5.03 -11.03
N ASN A 212 0.61 -3.92 -11.57
CA ASN A 212 -0.71 -3.84 -12.17
C ASN A 212 -0.66 -3.26 -13.59
N GLN A 213 -1.63 -3.65 -14.41
CA GLN A 213 -1.76 -3.16 -15.77
C GLN A 213 -2.91 -2.15 -15.86
N ILE A 214 -2.67 -1.03 -16.54
CA ILE A 214 -3.72 -0.09 -16.89
C ILE A 214 -4.26 -0.48 -18.27
N ARG A 215 -5.55 -0.80 -18.31
CA ARG A 215 -6.27 -0.94 -19.58
C ARG A 215 -6.94 0.40 -19.89
N MET A 216 -6.44 1.10 -20.91
CA MET A 216 -7.13 2.26 -21.47
C MET A 216 -8.35 1.75 -22.24
N LYS A 217 -9.54 2.26 -21.90
CA LYS A 217 -10.77 2.02 -22.67
C LYS A 217 -10.82 2.95 -23.86
#